data_0386f171cd16334bd53ffca9c8a36119
#
_entry.id   0386f171cd16334bd53ffca9c8a36119
#
_cell.length_a   1.000
_cell.length_b   1.000
_cell.length_c   1.000
_cell.angle_alpha   90.00
_cell.angle_beta   90.00
_cell.angle_gamma   90.00
#
_symmetry.space_group_name_H-M   'P 1'
#
loop_
_entity.id
_entity.type
_entity.pdbx_description
1 polymer ?
#
loop_
_entity_poly.entity_id
_entity_poly.type
_entity_poly.pdbx_seq_one_letter_code
_entity_poly.pdbx_strand_id
1 'polypeptide(L)'
;MNYYIADTHFGCTNKYEDRTLEHDKLIKENWNRVVRNNVDTVYILGDIGREGSNKDNEYLCEIISTLRGRKVLIQGNHEGMKDARLRQLFVEITPYKEIIDNYNGLNHRLVLSHFPILFWASQHKGSILLHGHTHMTDEQKFFKKSINDLNEFFKDKTLKGYTDCPPARAFNVGCMLPYMNYTPRTLKEILKSGE
;
A
#
# COMPACT_ATOMS: atom_id res chain seq x y z
N MET A 1 2.04 -1.70 -16.11
CA MET A 1 0.87 -1.46 -15.26
C MET A 1 1.35 -1.24 -13.84
N ASN A 2 0.61 -0.45 -13.04
CA ASN A 2 0.95 -0.25 -11.63
C ASN A 2 0.04 -1.12 -10.76
N TYR A 3 0.63 -1.71 -9.74
CA TYR A 3 -0.03 -2.50 -8.71
C TYR A 3 0.35 -1.96 -7.33
N TYR A 4 -0.52 -2.17 -6.35
CA TYR A 4 -0.38 -1.67 -4.98
C TYR A 4 -0.69 -2.79 -3.99
N ILE A 5 0.10 -2.87 -2.93
CA ILE A 5 -0.07 -3.81 -1.82
C ILE A 5 0.65 -3.25 -0.59
N ALA A 6 0.20 -3.59 0.61
CA ALA A 6 0.88 -3.28 1.87
C ALA A 6 0.84 -4.47 2.81
N ASP A 7 1.62 -4.38 3.88
CA ASP A 7 1.53 -5.28 5.05
C ASP A 7 1.70 -6.75 4.69
N THR A 8 2.62 -7.06 3.77
CA THR A 8 2.87 -8.47 3.38
C THR A 8 3.53 -9.27 4.48
N HIS A 9 4.32 -8.63 5.37
CA HIS A 9 4.95 -9.21 6.54
C HIS A 9 5.59 -10.60 6.29
N PHE A 10 6.28 -10.79 5.19
CA PHE A 10 6.93 -12.06 4.87
C PHE A 10 7.83 -12.55 6.01
N GLY A 11 7.77 -13.84 6.30
CA GLY A 11 8.52 -14.46 7.39
C GLY A 11 7.95 -14.23 8.79
N CYS A 12 6.86 -13.48 8.93
CA CYS A 12 6.22 -13.27 10.22
C CYS A 12 5.15 -14.34 10.48
N THR A 13 5.19 -14.89 11.70
CA THR A 13 4.11 -15.71 12.24
C THR A 13 3.48 -14.95 13.41
N ASN A 14 2.20 -14.62 13.32
CA ASN A 14 1.50 -13.85 14.34
C ASN A 14 0.18 -14.51 14.70
N LYS A 15 0.02 -14.87 15.97
CA LYS A 15 -1.20 -15.51 16.47
C LYS A 15 -2.40 -14.56 16.48
N TYR A 16 -2.18 -13.26 16.54
CA TYR A 16 -3.28 -12.26 16.59
C TYR A 16 -3.95 -12.05 15.23
N GLU A 17 -3.27 -12.42 14.14
CA GLU A 17 -3.75 -12.25 12.77
C GLU A 17 -3.90 -13.59 12.03
N ASP A 18 -3.81 -14.70 12.76
CA ASP A 18 -3.78 -16.07 12.20
C ASP A 18 -2.72 -16.23 11.08
N ARG A 19 -1.63 -15.46 11.18
CA ARG A 19 -0.61 -15.39 10.13
C ARG A 19 0.34 -16.56 10.22
N THR A 20 0.54 -17.25 9.10
CA THR A 20 1.42 -18.39 8.95
C THR A 20 2.30 -18.22 7.71
N LEU A 21 3.36 -19.02 7.57
CA LEU A 21 4.18 -19.06 6.36
C LEU A 21 3.41 -19.51 5.10
N GLU A 22 2.23 -20.10 5.26
CA GLU A 22 1.35 -20.41 4.12
C GLU A 22 0.82 -19.15 3.45
N HIS A 23 0.63 -18.06 4.20
CA HIS A 23 0.28 -16.76 3.65
C HIS A 23 1.37 -16.21 2.73
N ASP A 24 2.64 -16.43 3.07
CA ASP A 24 3.77 -16.01 2.25
C ASP A 24 3.74 -16.71 0.89
N LYS A 25 3.45 -18.00 0.89
CA LYS A 25 3.28 -18.79 -0.34
C LYS A 25 2.09 -18.29 -1.16
N LEU A 26 0.96 -18.07 -0.50
CA LEU A 26 -0.25 -17.56 -1.14
C LEU A 26 -0.02 -16.18 -1.78
N ILE A 27 0.61 -15.25 -1.05
CA ILE A 27 0.94 -13.91 -1.57
C ILE A 27 1.86 -14.05 -2.79
N LYS A 28 2.91 -14.85 -2.71
CA LYS A 28 3.85 -15.07 -3.81
C LYS A 28 3.16 -15.64 -5.07
N GLU A 29 2.31 -16.65 -4.90
CA GLU A 29 1.55 -17.27 -6.00
C GLU A 29 0.60 -16.26 -6.65
N ASN A 30 -0.18 -15.54 -5.84
CA ASN A 30 -1.11 -14.51 -6.31
C ASN A 30 -0.39 -13.37 -7.00
N TRP A 31 0.69 -12.86 -6.40
CA TRP A 31 1.54 -11.82 -6.98
C TRP A 31 2.04 -12.22 -8.37
N ASN A 32 2.68 -13.38 -8.46
CA ASN A 32 3.28 -13.86 -9.71
C ASN A 32 2.26 -14.27 -10.78
N ARG A 33 1.00 -14.47 -10.39
CA ARG A 33 -0.10 -14.70 -11.33
C ARG A 33 -0.54 -13.40 -12.02
N VAL A 34 -0.57 -12.26 -11.31
CA VAL A 34 -1.11 -11.00 -11.85
C VAL A 34 -0.03 -10.07 -12.38
N VAL A 35 1.16 -10.07 -11.79
CA VAL A 35 2.27 -9.18 -12.16
C VAL A 35 3.14 -9.80 -13.24
N ARG A 36 3.38 -9.06 -14.32
CA ARG A 36 4.27 -9.48 -15.42
C ARG A 36 5.69 -9.02 -15.16
N ASN A 37 6.63 -9.92 -15.40
CA ASN A 37 8.05 -9.64 -15.17
C ASN A 37 8.56 -8.50 -16.08
N ASN A 38 9.39 -7.61 -15.53
CA ASN A 38 10.05 -6.49 -16.22
C ASN A 38 9.14 -5.45 -16.91
N VAL A 39 7.82 -5.60 -16.83
CA VAL A 39 6.86 -4.70 -17.48
C VAL A 39 6.05 -3.90 -16.46
N ASP A 40 5.66 -4.56 -15.39
CA ASP A 40 4.78 -3.96 -14.38
C ASP A 40 5.60 -3.41 -13.20
N THR A 41 5.06 -2.43 -12.50
CA THR A 41 5.63 -1.89 -11.27
C THR A 41 4.70 -2.21 -10.11
N VAL A 42 5.25 -2.69 -9.00
CA VAL A 42 4.51 -2.91 -7.77
C VAL A 42 5.00 -1.93 -6.71
N TYR A 43 4.10 -1.11 -6.23
CA TYR A 43 4.31 -0.23 -5.08
C TYR A 43 3.91 -0.99 -3.82
N ILE A 44 4.88 -1.21 -2.94
CA ILE A 44 4.70 -1.89 -1.65
C ILE A 44 4.65 -0.80 -0.59
N LEU A 45 3.50 -0.65 0.06
CA LEU A 45 3.27 0.43 1.01
C LEU A 45 3.60 -0.03 2.45
N GLY A 46 4.84 -0.48 2.62
CA GLY A 46 5.45 -0.81 3.90
C GLY A 46 5.11 -2.18 4.46
N ASP A 47 5.80 -2.49 5.53
CA ASP A 47 5.70 -3.71 6.31
C ASP A 47 5.81 -4.97 5.43
N ILE A 48 6.90 -4.98 4.63
CA ILE A 48 7.13 -6.08 3.67
C ILE A 48 7.46 -7.39 4.37
N GLY A 49 8.13 -7.35 5.53
CA GLY A 49 8.47 -8.54 6.27
C GLY A 49 9.34 -8.30 7.49
N ARG A 50 9.70 -9.40 8.16
CA ARG A 50 10.53 -9.35 9.34
C ARG A 50 11.99 -9.20 8.96
N GLU A 51 12.55 -8.02 9.21
CA GLU A 51 13.98 -7.73 9.11
C GLU A 51 14.63 -7.81 10.51
N GLY A 52 15.82 -8.33 10.60
CA GLY A 52 16.54 -8.38 11.88
C GLY A 52 17.73 -9.33 11.88
N SER A 53 17.52 -10.62 12.04
CA SER A 53 18.60 -11.61 11.99
C SER A 53 19.07 -11.87 10.55
N ASN A 54 20.28 -12.39 10.38
CA ASN A 54 20.77 -12.81 9.07
C ASN A 54 19.82 -13.82 8.41
N LYS A 55 19.24 -14.73 9.19
CA LYS A 55 18.30 -15.73 8.69
C LYS A 55 17.00 -15.09 8.19
N ASP A 56 16.46 -14.11 8.91
CA ASP A 56 15.26 -13.38 8.48
C ASP A 56 15.55 -12.64 7.18
N ASN A 57 16.69 -11.96 7.09
CA ASN A 57 17.09 -11.22 5.89
C ASN A 57 17.36 -12.14 4.69
N GLU A 58 17.95 -13.32 4.89
CA GLU A 58 18.12 -14.33 3.85
C GLU A 58 16.75 -14.79 3.31
N TYR A 59 15.82 -15.10 4.19
CA TYR A 59 14.45 -15.47 3.82
C TYR A 59 13.75 -14.36 3.01
N LEU A 60 13.86 -13.11 3.48
CA LEU A 60 13.30 -11.96 2.74
C LEU A 60 13.95 -11.79 1.38
N CYS A 61 15.27 -11.90 1.29
CA CYS A 61 15.97 -11.84 0.00
C CYS A 61 15.49 -12.94 -0.95
N GLU A 62 15.36 -14.17 -0.46
CA GLU A 62 14.89 -15.31 -1.24
C GLU A 62 13.48 -15.06 -1.78
N ILE A 63 12.52 -14.76 -0.90
CA ILE A 63 11.12 -14.60 -1.33
C ILE A 63 10.95 -13.39 -2.26
N ILE A 64 11.50 -12.21 -1.90
CA ILE A 64 11.34 -10.97 -2.68
C ILE A 64 12.01 -11.08 -4.06
N SER A 65 13.15 -11.79 -4.18
CA SER A 65 13.81 -12.01 -5.46
C SER A 65 12.95 -12.82 -6.45
N THR A 66 12.05 -13.66 -5.94
CA THR A 66 11.13 -14.46 -6.77
C THR A 66 9.85 -13.71 -7.18
N LEU A 67 9.58 -12.54 -6.61
CA LEU A 67 8.42 -11.73 -6.95
C LEU A 67 8.66 -10.97 -8.27
N ARG A 68 7.72 -11.09 -9.18
CA ARG A 68 7.77 -10.46 -10.51
C ARG A 68 7.60 -8.95 -10.44
N GLY A 69 8.06 -8.25 -11.48
CA GLY A 69 7.90 -6.82 -11.65
C GLY A 69 8.98 -5.98 -10.98
N ARG A 70 8.99 -4.69 -11.29
CA ARG A 70 9.81 -3.68 -10.65
C ARG A 70 9.18 -3.33 -9.30
N LYS A 71 9.94 -3.37 -8.24
CA LYS A 71 9.45 -3.13 -6.88
C LYS A 71 9.88 -1.75 -6.38
N VAL A 72 8.92 -0.94 -5.94
CA VAL A 72 9.13 0.33 -5.24
C VAL A 72 8.62 0.16 -3.82
N LEU A 73 9.46 0.43 -2.83
CA LEU A 73 9.10 0.32 -1.43
C LEU A 73 8.82 1.70 -0.84
N ILE A 74 7.62 1.88 -0.30
CA ILE A 74 7.28 2.95 0.62
C ILE A 74 7.52 2.41 2.02
N GLN A 75 8.50 2.93 2.76
CA GLN A 75 8.92 2.34 4.03
C GLN A 75 7.81 2.40 5.09
N GLY A 76 7.61 1.28 5.78
CA GLY A 76 6.79 1.16 6.97
C GLY A 76 7.60 1.24 8.26
N ASN A 77 7.01 0.84 9.36
CA ASN A 77 7.67 0.86 10.66
C ASN A 77 8.49 -0.42 10.96
N HIS A 78 8.31 -1.47 10.17
CA HIS A 78 9.05 -2.71 10.34
C HIS A 78 10.27 -2.85 9.42
N GLU A 79 10.52 -1.90 8.51
CA GLU A 79 11.71 -1.92 7.64
C GLU A 79 12.82 -1.00 8.13
N GLY A 80 13.94 -1.56 8.51
CA GLY A 80 15.19 -0.81 8.74
C GLY A 80 16.02 -0.64 7.45
N MET A 81 15.82 -1.49 6.47
CA MET A 81 16.56 -1.54 5.19
C MET A 81 18.08 -1.43 5.36
N LYS A 82 18.62 -2.09 6.40
CA LYS A 82 20.06 -2.10 6.70
C LYS A 82 20.84 -3.06 5.81
N ASP A 83 20.22 -4.17 5.42
CA ASP A 83 20.86 -5.17 4.55
C ASP A 83 20.93 -4.68 3.10
N ALA A 84 22.15 -4.60 2.57
CA ALA A 84 22.39 -4.16 1.20
C ALA A 84 21.77 -5.10 0.16
N ARG A 85 21.68 -6.40 0.45
CA ARG A 85 21.08 -7.40 -0.44
C ARG A 85 19.58 -7.12 -0.62
N LEU A 86 18.88 -6.79 0.48
CA LEU A 86 17.47 -6.40 0.43
C LEU A 86 17.26 -5.13 -0.37
N ARG A 87 18.08 -4.08 -0.10
CA ARG A 87 17.94 -2.80 -0.83
C ARG A 87 18.06 -2.96 -2.34
N GLN A 88 18.94 -3.83 -2.82
CA GLN A 88 19.15 -4.06 -4.25
C GLN A 88 17.96 -4.69 -4.98
N LEU A 89 17.00 -5.25 -4.26
CA LEU A 89 15.79 -5.85 -4.84
C LEU A 89 14.71 -4.81 -5.20
N PHE A 90 14.91 -3.56 -4.79
CA PHE A 90 13.99 -2.46 -5.06
C PHE A 90 14.63 -1.44 -6.01
N VAL A 91 13.85 -0.93 -6.93
CA VAL A 91 14.28 0.16 -7.82
C VAL A 91 14.28 1.52 -7.13
N GLU A 92 13.48 1.63 -6.05
CA GLU A 92 13.40 2.82 -5.21
C GLU A 92 12.89 2.44 -3.82
N ILE A 93 13.40 3.13 -2.81
CA ILE A 93 12.96 3.05 -1.40
C ILE A 93 12.78 4.47 -0.91
N THR A 94 11.58 4.81 -0.43
CA THR A 94 11.24 6.16 0.03
C THR A 94 10.17 6.10 1.13
N PRO A 95 10.12 7.03 2.09
CA PRO A 95 9.07 7.03 3.11
C PRO A 95 7.71 7.54 2.61
N TYR A 96 7.68 8.22 1.47
CA TYR A 96 6.49 8.86 0.91
C TYR A 96 6.67 9.07 -0.58
N LYS A 97 5.61 8.94 -1.38
CA LYS A 97 5.68 9.17 -2.81
C LYS A 97 4.36 9.70 -3.38
N GLU A 98 4.48 10.66 -4.29
CA GLU A 98 3.38 11.09 -5.14
C GLU A 98 3.59 10.57 -6.56
N ILE A 99 2.55 10.01 -7.15
CA ILE A 99 2.58 9.52 -8.53
C ILE A 99 1.29 9.90 -9.26
N ILE A 100 1.33 9.77 -10.58
CA ILE A 100 0.12 9.81 -11.42
C ILE A 100 -0.10 8.41 -11.96
N ASP A 101 -1.31 7.88 -11.79
CA ASP A 101 -1.74 6.62 -12.42
C ASP A 101 -2.99 6.85 -13.27
N ASN A 102 -3.14 6.06 -14.31
CA ASN A 102 -4.26 6.21 -15.25
C ASN A 102 -5.31 5.13 -15.01
N TYR A 103 -6.56 5.56 -14.90
CA TYR A 103 -7.71 4.67 -14.89
C TYR A 103 -8.84 5.26 -15.76
N ASN A 104 -9.38 4.49 -16.68
CA ASN A 104 -10.41 4.91 -17.65
C ASN A 104 -10.05 6.17 -18.45
N GLY A 105 -8.78 6.32 -18.84
CA GLY A 105 -8.31 7.49 -19.58
C GLY A 105 -8.15 8.76 -18.72
N LEU A 106 -8.44 8.70 -17.43
CA LEU A 106 -8.28 9.79 -16.49
C LEU A 106 -7.00 9.60 -15.66
N ASN A 107 -6.25 10.67 -15.49
CA ASN A 107 -5.08 10.71 -14.63
C ASN A 107 -5.50 10.98 -13.17
N HIS A 108 -5.15 10.07 -12.29
CA HIS A 108 -5.35 10.20 -10.86
C HIS A 108 -4.02 10.48 -10.17
N ARG A 109 -3.96 11.57 -9.40
CA ARG A 109 -2.83 11.80 -8.49
C ARG A 109 -3.01 10.92 -7.27
N LEU A 110 -2.01 10.08 -7.00
CA LEU A 110 -1.98 9.21 -5.83
C LEU A 110 -0.90 9.68 -4.88
N VAL A 111 -1.21 9.61 -3.60
CA VAL A 111 -0.27 9.74 -2.49
C VAL A 111 -0.09 8.35 -1.90
N LEU A 112 1.16 7.90 -1.83
CA LEU A 112 1.54 6.61 -1.30
C LEU A 112 2.27 6.82 0.02
N SER A 113 1.70 6.29 1.09
CA SER A 113 2.26 6.32 2.44
C SER A 113 1.98 5.00 3.13
N HIS A 114 2.88 4.54 3.98
CA HIS A 114 2.56 3.40 4.85
C HIS A 114 1.50 3.78 5.88
N PHE A 115 1.71 4.91 6.55
CA PHE A 115 0.78 5.39 7.57
C PHE A 115 -0.46 6.06 6.97
N PRO A 116 -1.63 5.92 7.60
CA PRO A 116 -2.82 6.70 7.27
C PRO A 116 -2.59 8.18 7.64
N ILE A 117 -2.72 9.07 6.67
CA ILE A 117 -2.52 10.51 6.83
C ILE A 117 -3.85 11.20 6.66
N LEU A 118 -4.29 12.03 7.62
CA LEU A 118 -5.56 12.74 7.54
C LEU A 118 -5.54 13.87 6.51
N PHE A 119 -4.38 14.54 6.36
CA PHE A 119 -4.19 15.63 5.40
C PHE A 119 -2.98 15.33 4.53
N TRP A 120 -3.18 15.16 3.23
CA TRP A 120 -2.13 14.82 2.27
C TRP A 120 -2.07 15.79 1.09
N ALA A 121 -1.03 15.69 0.29
CA ALA A 121 -0.79 16.59 -0.84
C ALA A 121 -1.94 16.58 -1.86
N SER A 122 -2.43 17.76 -2.20
CA SER A 122 -3.50 17.97 -3.19
C SER A 122 -4.83 17.26 -2.88
N GLN A 123 -5.11 16.92 -1.63
CA GLN A 123 -6.35 16.27 -1.19
C GLN A 123 -7.59 17.05 -1.66
N HIS A 124 -7.60 18.39 -1.49
CA HIS A 124 -8.65 19.27 -1.94
C HIS A 124 -8.79 19.40 -3.47
N LYS A 125 -7.86 18.80 -4.23
CA LYS A 125 -7.89 18.68 -5.71
C LYS A 125 -8.20 17.27 -6.16
N GLY A 126 -8.62 16.38 -5.24
CA GLY A 126 -9.04 15.02 -5.53
C GLY A 126 -7.92 13.99 -5.63
N SER A 127 -6.71 14.28 -5.11
CA SER A 127 -5.71 13.24 -4.96
C SER A 127 -6.19 12.16 -3.98
N ILE A 128 -5.77 10.92 -4.22
CA ILE A 128 -6.20 9.73 -3.49
C ILE A 128 -5.04 9.24 -2.64
N LEU A 129 -5.28 8.98 -1.36
CA LEU A 129 -4.32 8.31 -0.49
C LEU A 129 -4.46 6.80 -0.60
N LEU A 130 -3.34 6.12 -0.86
CA LEU A 130 -3.21 4.68 -0.63
C LEU A 130 -2.29 4.46 0.57
N HIS A 131 -2.69 3.60 1.50
CA HIS A 131 -1.94 3.36 2.74
C HIS A 131 -2.02 1.90 3.19
N GLY A 132 -1.23 1.52 4.18
CA GLY A 132 -1.25 0.26 4.90
C GLY A 132 -1.41 0.48 6.41
N HIS A 133 -0.62 -0.23 7.20
CA HIS A 133 -0.39 -0.09 8.64
C HIS A 133 -1.55 -0.52 9.54
N THR A 134 -2.75 -0.02 9.33
CA THR A 134 -3.87 -0.19 10.27
C THR A 134 -4.56 -1.54 10.18
N HIS A 135 -4.18 -2.37 9.21
CA HIS A 135 -4.77 -3.71 9.03
C HIS A 135 -6.33 -3.69 9.08
N MET A 136 -6.97 -4.68 9.72
CA MET A 136 -8.43 -4.71 9.97
C MET A 136 -8.79 -4.33 11.41
N THR A 137 -8.05 -3.42 12.01
CA THR A 137 -8.19 -3.04 13.42
C THR A 137 -9.20 -1.91 13.65
N ASP A 138 -9.42 -1.57 14.91
CA ASP A 138 -10.24 -0.41 15.27
C ASP A 138 -9.60 0.92 14.83
N GLU A 139 -8.27 0.98 14.67
CA GLU A 139 -7.59 2.15 14.08
C GLU A 139 -8.06 2.41 12.64
N GLN A 140 -8.24 1.35 11.83
CA GLN A 140 -8.79 1.48 10.48
C GLN A 140 -10.22 2.00 10.49
N LYS A 141 -11.06 1.52 11.41
CA LYS A 141 -12.44 2.01 11.57
C LYS A 141 -12.45 3.48 11.98
N PHE A 142 -11.58 3.86 12.92
CA PHE A 142 -11.44 5.25 13.37
C PHE A 142 -10.98 6.15 12.23
N PHE A 143 -9.97 5.73 11.45
CA PHE A 143 -9.48 6.48 10.30
C PHE A 143 -10.56 6.67 9.23
N LYS A 144 -11.31 5.62 8.87
CA LYS A 144 -12.46 5.73 7.95
C LYS A 144 -13.50 6.73 8.46
N LYS A 145 -13.84 6.66 9.75
CA LYS A 145 -14.75 7.62 10.36
C LYS A 145 -14.20 9.04 10.26
N SER A 146 -12.92 9.26 10.54
CA SER A 146 -12.28 10.57 10.48
C SER A 146 -12.30 11.16 9.05
N ILE A 147 -12.12 10.36 8.01
CA ILE A 147 -12.26 10.79 6.61
C ILE A 147 -13.71 11.20 6.30
N ASN A 148 -14.69 10.44 6.78
CA ASN A 148 -16.10 10.79 6.60
C ASN A 148 -16.46 12.09 7.33
N ASP A 149 -16.05 12.24 8.59
CA ASP A 149 -16.26 13.47 9.37
C ASP A 149 -15.59 14.68 8.71
N LEU A 150 -14.39 14.49 8.13
CA LEU A 150 -13.70 15.51 7.35
C LEU A 150 -14.50 15.93 6.11
N ASN A 151 -15.01 14.97 5.36
CA ASN A 151 -15.82 15.21 4.16
C ASN A 151 -17.12 15.94 4.49
N GLU A 152 -17.83 15.53 5.54
CA GLU A 152 -19.03 16.24 6.02
C GLU A 152 -18.71 17.66 6.50
N PHE A 153 -17.58 17.85 7.21
CA PHE A 153 -17.18 19.17 7.68
C PHE A 153 -16.93 20.15 6.54
N PHE A 154 -16.37 19.70 5.41
CA PHE A 154 -16.03 20.56 4.26
C PHE A 154 -17.07 20.57 3.14
N LYS A 155 -18.15 19.80 3.25
CA LYS A 155 -19.15 19.62 2.19
C LYS A 155 -19.68 20.93 1.58
N ASP A 156 -19.95 21.92 2.45
CA ASP A 156 -20.51 23.22 2.05
C ASP A 156 -19.55 24.39 2.30
N LYS A 157 -18.24 24.09 2.39
CA LYS A 157 -17.23 25.09 2.74
C LYS A 157 -16.22 25.29 1.62
N THR A 158 -15.82 26.54 1.45
CA THR A 158 -14.67 26.88 0.62
C THR A 158 -13.38 26.67 1.39
N LEU A 159 -12.51 25.76 0.93
CA LEU A 159 -11.22 25.50 1.53
C LEU A 159 -10.13 26.30 0.80
N LYS A 160 -9.48 27.25 1.50
CA LYS A 160 -8.37 28.07 0.95
C LYS A 160 -8.66 28.69 -0.43
N GLY A 161 -9.89 29.14 -0.68
CA GLY A 161 -10.28 29.74 -1.96
C GLY A 161 -10.64 28.73 -3.07
N TYR A 162 -10.66 27.43 -2.78
CA TYR A 162 -11.18 26.42 -3.69
C TYR A 162 -12.67 26.20 -3.45
N THR A 163 -13.47 26.38 -4.49
CA THR A 163 -14.87 25.95 -4.54
C THR A 163 -14.93 24.51 -5.07
N ASP A 164 -15.97 23.77 -4.74
CA ASP A 164 -16.23 22.43 -5.27
C ASP A 164 -15.10 21.41 -5.01
N CYS A 165 -14.54 21.43 -3.80
CA CYS A 165 -13.53 20.45 -3.41
C CYS A 165 -14.11 19.04 -3.46
N PRO A 166 -13.51 18.11 -4.24
CA PRO A 166 -13.96 16.73 -4.23
C PRO A 166 -13.71 16.10 -2.85
N PRO A 167 -14.54 15.12 -2.46
CA PRO A 167 -14.35 14.46 -1.17
C PRO A 167 -12.98 13.78 -1.08
N ALA A 168 -12.40 13.81 0.11
CA ALA A 168 -11.18 13.09 0.42
C ALA A 168 -11.41 11.58 0.30
N ARG A 169 -10.52 10.88 -0.42
CA ARG A 169 -10.59 9.42 -0.62
C ARG A 169 -9.29 8.77 -0.20
N ALA A 170 -9.38 7.81 0.72
CA ALA A 170 -8.25 7.03 1.20
C ALA A 170 -8.59 5.54 1.18
N PHE A 171 -7.65 4.72 0.72
CA PHE A 171 -7.83 3.26 0.63
C PHE A 171 -6.66 2.57 1.32
N ASN A 172 -7.00 1.65 2.23
CA ASN A 172 -6.01 0.75 2.83
C ASN A 172 -5.74 -0.41 1.86
N VAL A 173 -4.50 -0.61 1.46
CA VAL A 173 -4.09 -1.69 0.53
C VAL A 173 -3.36 -2.84 1.23
N GLY A 174 -3.60 -3.02 2.54
CA GLY A 174 -3.10 -4.14 3.32
C GLY A 174 -3.53 -5.49 2.72
N CYS A 175 -2.59 -6.38 2.53
CA CYS A 175 -2.79 -7.61 1.75
C CYS A 175 -3.89 -8.53 2.28
N MET A 176 -4.16 -8.52 3.59
CA MET A 176 -5.16 -9.37 4.25
C MET A 176 -6.59 -8.83 4.16
N LEU A 177 -6.79 -7.62 3.66
CA LEU A 177 -8.14 -7.08 3.47
C LEU A 177 -8.92 -7.93 2.46
N PRO A 178 -10.24 -8.14 2.67
CA PRO A 178 -11.04 -9.03 1.82
C PRO A 178 -10.93 -8.70 0.32
N TYR A 179 -10.96 -7.42 -0.04
CA TYR A 179 -10.88 -7.02 -1.46
C TYR A 179 -9.45 -7.12 -2.03
N MET A 180 -8.43 -7.12 -1.17
CA MET A 180 -7.04 -7.36 -1.58
C MET A 180 -6.77 -8.85 -1.77
N ASN A 181 -7.30 -9.69 -0.88
CA ASN A 181 -7.20 -11.14 -0.95
C ASN A 181 -5.78 -11.62 -1.29
N TYR A 182 -4.79 -11.15 -0.52
CA TYR A 182 -3.37 -11.48 -0.66
C TYR A 182 -2.80 -11.28 -2.08
N THR A 183 -3.35 -10.31 -2.82
CA THR A 183 -3.02 -10.08 -4.23
C THR A 183 -2.71 -8.60 -4.47
N PRO A 184 -1.59 -8.23 -5.10
CA PRO A 184 -1.38 -6.87 -5.56
C PRO A 184 -2.50 -6.44 -6.50
N ARG A 185 -3.11 -5.27 -6.25
CA ARG A 185 -4.24 -4.75 -7.02
C ARG A 185 -3.86 -3.51 -7.83
N THR A 186 -4.48 -3.38 -8.98
CA THR A 186 -4.43 -2.16 -9.79
C THR A 186 -5.30 -1.07 -9.17
N LEU A 187 -5.04 0.20 -9.52
CA LEU A 187 -5.89 1.32 -9.10
C LEU A 187 -7.36 1.08 -9.46
N LYS A 188 -7.62 0.53 -10.65
CA LYS A 188 -8.97 0.16 -11.09
C LYS A 188 -9.69 -0.77 -10.11
N GLU A 189 -9.01 -1.81 -9.65
CA GLU A 189 -9.58 -2.80 -8.73
C GLU A 189 -9.82 -2.18 -7.36
N ILE A 190 -8.86 -1.39 -6.86
CA ILE A 190 -8.96 -0.69 -5.57
C ILE A 190 -10.17 0.26 -5.55
N LEU A 191 -10.33 1.09 -6.58
CA LEU A 191 -11.43 2.05 -6.65
C LEU A 191 -12.82 1.41 -6.79
N LYS A 192 -12.88 0.17 -7.29
CA LYS A 192 -14.16 -0.56 -7.44
C LYS A 192 -14.57 -1.35 -6.21
N SER A 193 -13.63 -1.76 -5.39
CA SER A 193 -13.86 -2.75 -4.33
C SER A 193 -13.46 -2.27 -2.94
N GLY A 194 -12.75 -1.16 -2.83
CA GLY A 194 -12.25 -0.62 -1.57
C GLY A 194 -13.18 0.38 -0.87
N GLU A 195 -14.38 0.59 -1.41
CA GLU A 195 -15.41 1.47 -0.83
C GLU A 195 -16.12 0.87 0.38
#